data_aa4b2d763115749d25ef062a18e43653
#
_entry.id   aa4b2d763115749d25ef062a18e43653
#
_cell.length_a   1.000
_cell.length_b   1.000
_cell.length_c   1.000
_cell.angle_alpha   90.00
_cell.angle_beta   90.00
_cell.angle_gamma   90.00
#
_symmetry.space_group_name_H-M   'P 1'
#
loop_
_entity.id
_entity.type
_entity.pdbx_description
1 polymer ?
#
loop_
_entity_poly.entity_id
_entity_poly.type
_entity_poly.pdbx_seq_one_letter_code
_entity_poly.pdbx_strand_id
1 'polypeptide(L)'
;MATKQSRVIVVGGGLAGLGAAVKAAELGVQVDLFSIVPVKRSHSVCAQGGINACNEIARQQGYSEHEHFDESIYGGDFLANQPPVYEMAHWAPRIIDLLDRMGVPFNRTKEGQRDLRLFGGSLYKRTHFAGATTGQQLIYAFDEQVRRFETEGKVTKYEHWEFLRPLIAADGTCCGIVAQDLRTMQVRAFRASAVVMATGGCGLVFGKSTNSVMCTGGAASRCYQLGAWYGNGEFIQVHPTAIPGHDKLRLMSESARGEGGRVWVPRRKGDGRDPRQIPEGERWYFLEEKYPKYGNIVPRDIATREIFDVCVNQGMGVGGQNQVYLDLTHLGREYMDRKLGGIVEIYRKFVGEEPSEVPMRIFPGMHYSMGGLWTTYTAKPDHKGMVYGAPNNMMTNIPGLYAFGEVNYQFHGANRLGANALLSCIFDGLFSGASVAAWAKDHAVDAVPQQVFDDGVAAEQARMQGLASGTGGENPYQIGKELGDEMTAAATVVKSEARLLQARAKLAELRDRSRRMSLSDTGMWTNQNLSYARAVADMVILAQAIIEGSIERKESRGSHYRTDFPTRNDERFLKSTVAAYDAASGGCRISFEDVDTALVQPRARTYGKVEAPAGAPAPKVAVPASPDAG
;
A
#
# COMPACT_ATOMS: atom_id res chain seq x y z
N MET A 1 -36.71 2.28 27.83
CA MET A 1 -36.14 2.68 26.54
C MET A 1 -35.02 1.70 26.25
N ALA A 2 -35.10 0.92 25.18
CA ALA A 2 -33.97 0.11 24.74
C ALA A 2 -32.82 1.05 24.45
N THR A 3 -31.69 0.85 25.09
CA THR A 3 -30.46 1.63 24.81
C THR A 3 -30.10 1.41 23.34
N LYS A 4 -30.12 2.46 22.53
CA LYS A 4 -29.63 2.44 21.14
C LYS A 4 -28.22 1.86 21.15
N GLN A 5 -28.03 0.67 20.64
CA GLN A 5 -26.72 0.02 20.62
C GLN A 5 -25.98 0.48 19.37
N SER A 6 -25.06 1.45 19.53
CA SER A 6 -24.19 1.90 18.45
C SER A 6 -23.24 0.76 18.07
N ARG A 7 -23.19 0.41 16.78
CA ARG A 7 -22.38 -0.69 16.25
C ARG A 7 -21.53 -0.22 15.08
N VAL A 8 -20.26 -0.57 15.10
CA VAL A 8 -19.31 -0.32 14.00
C VAL A 8 -18.87 -1.65 13.41
N ILE A 9 -18.87 -1.75 12.10
CA ILE A 9 -18.23 -2.84 11.38
C ILE A 9 -16.85 -2.37 10.90
N VAL A 10 -15.83 -3.18 11.18
CA VAL A 10 -14.46 -2.99 10.68
C VAL A 10 -14.13 -4.12 9.70
N VAL A 11 -13.82 -3.79 8.47
CA VAL A 11 -13.46 -4.76 7.41
C VAL A 11 -11.95 -4.72 7.18
N GLY A 12 -11.25 -5.75 7.64
CA GLY A 12 -9.80 -5.89 7.54
C GLY A 12 -9.12 -6.05 8.90
N GLY A 13 -8.48 -7.19 9.12
CA GLY A 13 -7.77 -7.56 10.35
C GLY A 13 -6.31 -7.09 10.41
N GLY A 14 -5.91 -6.10 9.59
CA GLY A 14 -4.58 -5.47 9.64
C GLY A 14 -4.47 -4.40 10.73
N LEU A 15 -3.31 -3.71 10.81
CA LEU A 15 -3.05 -2.72 11.87
C LEU A 15 -4.08 -1.59 11.90
N ALA A 16 -4.53 -1.10 10.75
CA ALA A 16 -5.54 -0.05 10.70
C ALA A 16 -6.88 -0.51 11.28
N GLY A 17 -7.31 -1.72 10.92
CA GLY A 17 -8.56 -2.29 11.43
C GLY A 17 -8.50 -2.66 12.91
N LEU A 18 -7.41 -3.28 13.36
CA LEU A 18 -7.23 -3.58 14.78
C LEU A 18 -7.17 -2.30 15.63
N GLY A 19 -6.46 -1.26 15.15
CA GLY A 19 -6.44 0.05 15.81
C GLY A 19 -7.83 0.69 15.90
N ALA A 20 -8.61 0.63 14.81
CA ALA A 20 -9.99 1.13 14.79
C ALA A 20 -10.90 0.36 15.75
N ALA A 21 -10.79 -0.97 15.77
CA ALA A 21 -11.57 -1.82 16.69
C ALA A 21 -11.25 -1.51 18.15
N VAL A 22 -9.96 -1.38 18.50
CA VAL A 22 -9.53 -1.00 19.85
C VAL A 22 -10.10 0.36 20.24
N LYS A 23 -9.96 1.36 19.36
CA LYS A 23 -10.40 2.74 19.69
C LYS A 23 -11.91 2.85 19.79
N ALA A 24 -12.68 2.25 18.91
CA ALA A 24 -14.14 2.25 18.97
C ALA A 24 -14.66 1.53 20.23
N ALA A 25 -14.09 0.36 20.56
CA ALA A 25 -14.46 -0.42 21.76
C ALA A 25 -14.09 0.33 23.06
N GLU A 26 -12.92 1.01 23.10
CA GLU A 26 -12.49 1.87 24.21
C GLU A 26 -13.52 2.99 24.46
N LEU A 27 -14.07 3.56 23.38
CA LEU A 27 -15.08 4.61 23.43
C LEU A 27 -16.52 4.09 23.64
N GLY A 28 -16.69 2.79 23.92
CA GLY A 28 -17.96 2.20 24.31
C GLY A 28 -18.88 1.83 23.16
N VAL A 29 -18.34 1.68 21.94
CA VAL A 29 -19.09 1.24 20.75
C VAL A 29 -18.87 -0.25 20.54
N GLN A 30 -19.93 -0.99 20.18
CA GLN A 30 -19.83 -2.40 19.79
C GLN A 30 -19.16 -2.53 18.42
N VAL A 31 -18.25 -3.50 18.28
CA VAL A 31 -17.45 -3.68 17.04
C VAL A 31 -17.59 -5.12 16.53
N ASP A 32 -17.92 -5.24 15.25
CA ASP A 32 -17.79 -6.48 14.49
C ASP A 32 -16.59 -6.36 13.54
N LEU A 33 -15.53 -7.14 13.77
CA LEU A 33 -14.29 -7.13 13.00
C LEU A 33 -14.25 -8.28 12.01
N PHE A 34 -14.32 -7.97 10.73
CA PHE A 34 -14.28 -8.95 9.62
C PHE A 34 -12.88 -9.08 9.05
N SER A 35 -12.43 -10.30 8.82
CA SER A 35 -11.13 -10.57 8.20
C SER A 35 -11.21 -11.81 7.31
N ILE A 36 -10.70 -11.70 6.09
CA ILE A 36 -10.64 -12.80 5.12
C ILE A 36 -9.69 -13.93 5.56
N VAL A 37 -8.72 -13.60 6.41
CA VAL A 37 -7.78 -14.54 7.06
C VAL A 37 -7.79 -14.28 8.55
N PRO A 38 -7.23 -15.18 9.39
CA PRO A 38 -6.97 -14.85 10.79
C PRO A 38 -6.19 -13.53 10.89
N VAL A 39 -6.55 -12.64 11.82
CA VAL A 39 -5.95 -11.30 11.93
C VAL A 39 -4.42 -11.33 12.01
N LYS A 40 -3.85 -12.33 12.67
CA LYS A 40 -2.40 -12.57 12.78
C LYS A 40 -1.74 -13.01 11.46
N ARG A 41 -2.50 -13.18 10.38
CA ARG A 41 -2.02 -13.49 9.02
C ARG A 41 -2.28 -12.37 8.01
N SER A 42 -2.74 -11.21 8.47
CA SER A 42 -2.93 -10.03 7.62
C SER A 42 -1.59 -9.54 7.04
N HIS A 43 -1.65 -8.79 5.94
CA HIS A 43 -0.43 -8.34 5.23
C HIS A 43 0.52 -7.53 6.13
N SER A 44 0.03 -6.79 7.12
CA SER A 44 0.86 -6.03 8.07
C SER A 44 1.94 -6.86 8.77
N VAL A 45 1.72 -8.18 8.93
CA VAL A 45 2.70 -9.12 9.50
C VAL A 45 3.99 -9.18 8.68
N CYS A 46 3.92 -8.95 7.37
CA CYS A 46 5.07 -9.02 6.46
C CYS A 46 5.99 -7.80 6.54
N ALA A 47 5.63 -6.75 7.27
CA ALA A 47 6.40 -5.52 7.35
C ALA A 47 7.65 -5.70 8.22
N GLN A 48 8.82 -5.48 7.62
CA GLN A 48 10.13 -5.75 8.22
C GLN A 48 10.81 -4.49 8.75
N GLY A 49 10.58 -3.36 8.09
CA GLY A 49 11.41 -2.17 8.20
C GLY A 49 11.33 -1.47 9.55
N GLY A 50 10.15 -1.11 9.98
CA GLY A 50 9.93 -0.33 11.19
C GLY A 50 8.84 0.73 11.02
N ILE A 51 8.75 1.61 12.02
CA ILE A 51 7.76 2.68 12.11
C ILE A 51 8.47 4.00 12.48
N ASN A 52 8.19 5.07 11.73
CA ASN A 52 8.82 6.37 11.94
C ASN A 52 8.18 7.12 13.11
N ALA A 53 9.03 7.70 13.94
CA ALA A 53 8.63 8.73 14.88
C ALA A 53 9.87 9.51 15.35
N CYS A 54 9.71 10.79 15.67
CA CYS A 54 10.70 11.55 16.39
C CYS A 54 10.75 11.05 17.86
N ASN A 55 11.96 10.85 18.40
CA ASN A 55 12.18 10.57 19.82
C ASN A 55 13.30 11.45 20.36
N GLU A 56 13.68 11.27 21.62
CA GLU A 56 14.71 12.09 22.26
C GLU A 56 16.06 11.99 21.54
N ILE A 57 16.46 10.79 21.09
CA ILE A 57 17.71 10.61 20.32
C ILE A 57 17.67 11.40 19.01
N ALA A 58 16.54 11.36 18.30
CA ALA A 58 16.36 12.12 17.06
C ALA A 58 16.40 13.64 17.32
N ARG A 59 15.76 14.13 18.43
CA ARG A 59 15.79 15.54 18.81
C ARG A 59 17.19 16.02 19.14
N GLN A 60 18.02 15.23 19.81
CA GLN A 60 19.43 15.54 20.06
C GLN A 60 20.25 15.69 18.78
N GLN A 61 19.80 15.08 17.67
CA GLN A 61 20.39 15.23 16.34
C GLN A 61 19.79 16.43 15.55
N GLY A 62 18.91 17.23 16.16
CA GLY A 62 18.24 18.36 15.52
C GLY A 62 17.04 17.96 14.64
N TYR A 63 16.48 16.77 14.83
CA TYR A 63 15.28 16.29 14.13
C TYR A 63 14.04 16.46 15.00
N SER A 64 12.94 16.94 14.43
CA SER A 64 11.67 17.12 15.15
C SER A 64 10.48 16.51 14.38
N GLU A 65 9.30 16.58 14.97
CA GLU A 65 8.04 16.21 14.33
C GLU A 65 7.77 17.07 13.09
N HIS A 66 8.23 18.32 13.09
CA HIS A 66 8.09 19.21 11.94
C HIS A 66 8.97 18.73 10.77
N GLU A 67 10.23 18.34 11.02
CA GLU A 67 11.09 17.74 9.98
C GLU A 67 10.49 16.44 9.47
N HIS A 68 9.87 15.61 10.34
CA HIS A 68 9.18 14.40 9.90
C HIS A 68 8.00 14.71 8.97
N PHE A 69 7.23 15.75 9.29
CA PHE A 69 6.16 16.26 8.45
C PHE A 69 6.70 16.77 7.11
N ASP A 70 7.66 17.70 7.14
CA ASP A 70 8.24 18.31 5.92
C ASP A 70 8.87 17.26 4.99
N GLU A 71 9.65 16.33 5.54
CA GLU A 71 10.21 15.21 4.76
C GLU A 71 9.12 14.32 4.15
N SER A 72 7.99 14.10 4.85
CA SER A 72 6.88 13.30 4.33
C SER A 72 6.19 14.02 3.17
N ILE A 73 5.95 15.32 3.27
CA ILE A 73 5.38 16.15 2.19
C ILE A 73 6.35 16.24 1.00
N TYR A 74 7.63 16.54 1.26
CA TYR A 74 8.67 16.60 0.23
C TYR A 74 8.86 15.25 -0.47
N GLY A 75 8.90 14.16 0.31
CA GLY A 75 9.00 12.79 -0.21
C GLY A 75 7.79 12.40 -1.05
N GLY A 76 6.59 12.84 -0.67
CA GLY A 76 5.32 12.67 -1.37
C GLY A 76 5.12 13.61 -2.56
N ASP A 77 6.14 14.40 -2.91
CA ASP A 77 6.15 15.35 -4.03
C ASP A 77 4.98 16.36 -3.96
N PHE A 78 4.66 16.80 -2.74
CA PHE A 78 3.65 17.80 -2.36
C PHE A 78 2.20 17.44 -2.74
N LEU A 79 1.89 16.19 -3.03
CA LEU A 79 0.56 15.76 -3.46
C LEU A 79 -0.33 15.25 -2.31
N ALA A 80 0.15 15.17 -1.10
CA ALA A 80 -0.66 14.84 0.07
C ALA A 80 -1.27 16.11 0.69
N ASN A 81 -2.52 16.03 1.14
CA ASN A 81 -3.12 17.06 1.98
C ASN A 81 -2.30 17.23 3.26
N GLN A 82 -1.88 18.44 3.57
CA GLN A 82 -0.92 18.69 4.64
C GLN A 82 -1.47 18.51 6.05
N PRO A 83 -2.71 18.89 6.39
CA PRO A 83 -3.23 18.70 7.75
C PRO A 83 -3.24 17.24 8.24
N PRO A 84 -3.67 16.23 7.46
CA PRO A 84 -3.56 14.82 7.88
C PRO A 84 -2.13 14.36 8.12
N VAL A 85 -1.19 14.76 7.26
CA VAL A 85 0.23 14.38 7.38
C VAL A 85 0.89 15.07 8.58
N TYR A 86 0.53 16.33 8.83
CA TYR A 86 1.00 17.08 10.00
C TYR A 86 0.55 16.40 11.31
N GLU A 87 -0.74 16.06 11.41
CA GLU A 87 -1.27 15.38 12.59
C GLU A 87 -0.61 14.03 12.81
N MET A 88 -0.46 13.23 11.75
CA MET A 88 0.21 11.92 11.79
C MET A 88 1.64 12.03 12.32
N ALA A 89 2.43 12.98 11.83
CA ALA A 89 3.82 13.17 12.25
C ALA A 89 3.92 13.58 13.74
N HIS A 90 3.01 14.43 14.21
CA HIS A 90 2.97 14.90 15.59
C HIS A 90 2.39 13.86 16.57
N TRP A 91 1.55 12.93 16.09
CA TRP A 91 1.08 11.80 16.89
C TRP A 91 2.08 10.65 16.97
N ALA A 92 3.01 10.55 16.05
CA ALA A 92 3.93 9.43 15.93
C ALA A 92 4.68 9.11 17.25
N PRO A 93 5.24 10.06 18.00
CA PRO A 93 5.92 9.76 19.28
C PRO A 93 4.98 9.09 20.29
N ARG A 94 3.74 9.58 20.41
CA ARG A 94 2.73 9.02 21.33
C ARG A 94 2.33 7.60 20.94
N ILE A 95 2.27 7.32 19.64
CA ILE A 95 2.00 5.98 19.11
C ILE A 95 3.13 5.03 19.51
N ILE A 96 4.39 5.43 19.35
CA ILE A 96 5.54 4.61 19.75
C ILE A 96 5.54 4.35 21.25
N ASP A 97 5.26 5.35 22.07
CA ASP A 97 5.17 5.19 23.52
C ASP A 97 4.04 4.24 23.94
N LEU A 98 2.89 4.32 23.25
CA LEU A 98 1.79 3.38 23.47
C LEU A 98 2.19 1.94 23.11
N LEU A 99 2.80 1.74 21.94
CA LEU A 99 3.25 0.44 21.48
C LEU A 99 4.30 -0.19 22.41
N ASP A 100 5.22 0.60 22.93
CA ASP A 100 6.22 0.18 23.91
C ASP A 100 5.53 -0.31 25.21
N ARG A 101 4.56 0.46 25.72
CA ARG A 101 3.74 0.07 26.88
C ARG A 101 2.85 -1.17 26.62
N MET A 102 2.43 -1.38 25.37
CA MET A 102 1.69 -2.59 24.95
C MET A 102 2.60 -3.82 24.83
N GLY A 103 3.92 -3.68 25.09
CA GLY A 103 4.86 -4.79 25.10
C GLY A 103 5.51 -5.08 23.74
N VAL A 104 5.47 -4.17 22.77
CA VAL A 104 6.23 -4.32 21.52
C VAL A 104 7.73 -4.32 21.84
N PRO A 105 8.49 -5.40 21.51
CA PRO A 105 9.89 -5.53 21.87
C PRO A 105 10.78 -4.74 20.90
N PHE A 106 10.68 -3.41 20.93
CA PHE A 106 11.57 -2.56 20.14
C PHE A 106 13.04 -2.81 20.49
N ASN A 107 13.89 -2.81 19.48
CA ASN A 107 15.33 -2.88 19.69
C ASN A 107 15.79 -1.73 20.59
N ARG A 108 16.80 -2.03 21.44
CA ARG A 108 17.36 -1.09 22.41
C ARG A 108 18.83 -0.85 22.16
N THR A 109 19.30 0.35 22.49
CA THR A 109 20.72 0.67 22.62
C THR A 109 21.29 0.00 23.88
N LYS A 110 22.59 0.09 24.08
CA LYS A 110 23.24 -0.43 25.30
C LYS A 110 22.76 0.29 26.58
N GLU A 111 22.32 1.56 26.41
CA GLU A 111 21.79 2.41 27.47
C GLU A 111 20.29 2.14 27.74
N GLY A 112 19.68 1.20 27.04
CA GLY A 112 18.27 0.84 27.18
C GLY A 112 17.29 1.73 26.43
N GLN A 113 17.75 2.71 25.66
CA GLN A 113 16.89 3.57 24.82
C GLN A 113 16.44 2.79 23.58
N ARG A 114 15.29 3.18 22.98
CA ARG A 114 14.82 2.60 21.72
C ARG A 114 15.79 2.92 20.58
N ASP A 115 16.39 1.89 19.96
CA ASP A 115 17.32 2.03 18.85
C ASP A 115 16.58 2.47 17.57
N LEU A 116 17.27 3.20 16.70
CA LEU A 116 16.73 3.79 15.47
C LEU A 116 17.52 3.35 14.24
N ARG A 117 16.81 3.15 13.14
CA ARG A 117 17.36 2.88 11.81
C ARG A 117 17.25 4.08 10.87
N LEU A 118 18.14 4.11 9.89
CA LEU A 118 18.07 5.02 8.76
C LEU A 118 17.24 4.39 7.63
N PHE A 119 16.40 5.21 7.00
CA PHE A 119 15.59 4.81 5.84
C PHE A 119 15.69 5.83 4.70
N GLY A 120 15.42 5.36 3.47
CA GLY A 120 15.50 6.19 2.27
C GLY A 120 14.64 7.45 2.33
N GLY A 121 15.21 8.54 1.82
CA GLY A 121 14.59 9.85 1.78
C GLY A 121 14.85 10.72 3.03
N SER A 122 15.57 10.21 4.05
CA SER A 122 16.00 10.98 5.20
C SER A 122 17.49 10.78 5.48
N LEU A 123 18.11 11.79 6.05
CA LEU A 123 19.50 11.74 6.56
C LEU A 123 19.54 11.52 8.08
N TYR A 124 18.37 11.41 8.74
CA TYR A 124 18.23 11.22 10.17
C TYR A 124 17.70 9.83 10.50
N LYS A 125 18.22 9.23 11.56
CA LYS A 125 17.68 8.00 12.14
C LYS A 125 16.40 8.33 12.91
N ARG A 126 15.26 7.79 12.48
CA ARG A 126 13.95 8.03 13.09
C ARG A 126 13.03 6.80 13.09
N THR A 127 13.51 5.68 12.57
CA THR A 127 12.68 4.48 12.40
C THR A 127 12.89 3.52 13.56
N HIS A 128 11.87 3.34 14.38
CA HIS A 128 11.80 2.33 15.44
C HIS A 128 11.53 0.96 14.85
N PHE A 129 12.12 -0.09 15.39
CA PHE A 129 12.01 -1.43 14.82
C PHE A 129 12.11 -2.53 15.88
N ALA A 130 11.56 -3.70 15.57
CA ALA A 130 11.69 -4.93 16.33
C ALA A 130 12.28 -6.02 15.40
N GLY A 131 13.60 -6.03 15.28
CA GLY A 131 14.36 -6.91 14.38
C GLY A 131 13.86 -6.83 12.93
N ALA A 132 13.58 -7.99 12.33
CA ALA A 132 12.98 -8.14 10.99
C ALA A 132 11.45 -8.39 11.04
N THR A 133 10.84 -8.36 12.22
CA THR A 133 9.44 -8.77 12.46
C THR A 133 8.59 -7.63 13.02
N THR A 134 8.95 -6.39 12.75
CA THR A 134 8.27 -5.22 13.33
C THR A 134 6.75 -5.29 13.12
N GLY A 135 6.27 -5.53 11.91
CA GLY A 135 4.84 -5.63 11.64
C GLY A 135 4.15 -6.75 12.41
N GLN A 136 4.80 -7.89 12.56
CA GLN A 136 4.29 -9.02 13.35
C GLN A 136 4.14 -8.65 14.83
N GLN A 137 5.14 -8.00 15.41
CA GLN A 137 5.09 -7.60 16.82
C GLN A 137 3.98 -6.55 17.07
N LEU A 138 3.80 -5.62 16.13
CA LEU A 138 2.72 -4.64 16.21
C LEU A 138 1.34 -5.29 16.12
N ILE A 139 1.14 -6.25 15.20
CA ILE A 139 -0.12 -7.00 15.09
C ILE A 139 -0.41 -7.77 16.37
N TYR A 140 0.59 -8.40 16.97
CA TYR A 140 0.41 -9.15 18.21
C TYR A 140 -0.02 -8.23 19.35
N ALA A 141 0.62 -7.09 19.52
CA ALA A 141 0.25 -6.12 20.54
C ALA A 141 -1.20 -5.62 20.39
N PHE A 142 -1.62 -5.30 19.15
CA PHE A 142 -3.01 -4.87 18.91
C PHE A 142 -4.03 -6.02 19.05
N ASP A 143 -3.71 -7.24 18.59
CA ASP A 143 -4.61 -8.39 18.75
C ASP A 143 -4.82 -8.73 20.24
N GLU A 144 -3.79 -8.59 21.09
CA GLU A 144 -3.93 -8.72 22.54
C GLU A 144 -4.97 -7.73 23.11
N GLN A 145 -4.95 -6.48 22.66
CA GLN A 145 -5.94 -5.49 23.09
C GLN A 145 -7.35 -5.83 22.56
N VAL A 146 -7.45 -6.27 21.30
CA VAL A 146 -8.74 -6.71 20.74
C VAL A 146 -9.30 -7.90 21.52
N ARG A 147 -8.48 -8.89 21.90
CA ARG A 147 -8.89 -10.03 22.72
C ARG A 147 -9.41 -9.62 24.09
N ARG A 148 -8.82 -8.61 24.70
CA ARG A 148 -9.37 -8.05 25.93
C ARG A 148 -10.81 -7.57 25.71
N PHE A 149 -11.06 -6.81 24.64
CA PHE A 149 -12.40 -6.34 24.33
C PHE A 149 -13.37 -7.45 23.85
N GLU A 150 -12.87 -8.54 23.27
CA GLU A 150 -13.69 -9.74 23.02
C GLU A 150 -14.16 -10.34 24.34
N THR A 151 -13.29 -10.47 25.34
CA THR A 151 -13.65 -10.98 26.67
C THR A 151 -14.66 -10.07 27.37
N GLU A 152 -14.57 -8.75 27.15
CA GLU A 152 -15.54 -7.79 27.66
C GLU A 152 -16.87 -7.78 26.85
N GLY A 153 -16.99 -8.59 25.79
CA GLY A 153 -18.16 -8.63 24.91
C GLY A 153 -18.35 -7.39 24.05
N LYS A 154 -17.32 -6.56 23.87
CA LYS A 154 -17.37 -5.33 23.07
C LYS A 154 -16.93 -5.52 21.61
N VAL A 155 -16.15 -6.55 21.33
CA VAL A 155 -15.67 -6.89 19.99
C VAL A 155 -16.06 -8.33 19.66
N THR A 156 -16.54 -8.54 18.43
CA THR A 156 -16.73 -9.88 17.84
C THR A 156 -15.86 -10.00 16.60
N LYS A 157 -14.99 -11.02 16.52
CA LYS A 157 -14.18 -11.30 15.33
C LYS A 157 -14.87 -12.30 14.41
N TYR A 158 -14.95 -11.93 13.14
CA TYR A 158 -15.41 -12.77 12.02
C TYR A 158 -14.22 -13.07 11.12
N GLU A 159 -13.40 -14.06 11.49
CA GLU A 159 -12.26 -14.52 10.70
C GLU A 159 -12.72 -15.55 9.65
N HIS A 160 -12.06 -15.53 8.46
CA HIS A 160 -12.48 -16.28 7.27
C HIS A 160 -13.83 -15.81 6.71
N TRP A 161 -14.09 -14.50 6.82
CA TRP A 161 -15.22 -13.84 6.22
C TRP A 161 -14.76 -12.84 5.15
N GLU A 162 -15.29 -12.99 3.95
CA GLU A 162 -15.02 -12.08 2.83
C GLU A 162 -16.10 -11.00 2.75
N PHE A 163 -15.66 -9.73 2.71
CA PHE A 163 -16.53 -8.61 2.40
C PHE A 163 -16.96 -8.66 0.93
N LEU A 164 -18.26 -8.53 0.66
CA LEU A 164 -18.80 -8.57 -0.70
C LEU A 164 -19.27 -7.19 -1.20
N ARG A 165 -19.94 -6.42 -0.34
CA ARG A 165 -20.39 -5.04 -0.68
C ARG A 165 -20.78 -4.23 0.55
N PRO A 166 -20.71 -2.88 0.49
CA PRO A 166 -21.40 -2.03 1.44
C PRO A 166 -22.92 -2.06 1.18
N LEU A 167 -23.70 -1.81 2.21
CA LEU A 167 -25.15 -1.58 2.11
C LEU A 167 -25.41 -0.09 2.28
N ILE A 168 -26.10 0.50 1.31
CA ILE A 168 -26.40 1.93 1.25
C ILE A 168 -27.91 2.10 1.40
N ALA A 169 -28.32 2.88 2.39
CA ALA A 169 -29.74 3.23 2.62
C ALA A 169 -30.24 4.23 1.56
N ALA A 170 -31.53 4.47 1.52
CA ALA A 170 -32.16 5.35 0.54
C ALA A 170 -31.70 6.83 0.63
N ASP A 171 -31.21 7.25 1.81
CA ASP A 171 -30.64 8.59 2.03
C ASP A 171 -29.15 8.69 1.61
N GLY A 172 -28.57 7.62 1.06
CA GLY A 172 -27.18 7.55 0.66
C GLY A 172 -26.20 7.16 1.76
N THR A 173 -26.65 6.91 2.99
CA THR A 173 -25.81 6.57 4.14
C THR A 173 -25.45 5.07 4.13
N CYS A 174 -24.20 4.73 4.43
CA CYS A 174 -23.79 3.34 4.63
C CYS A 174 -24.39 2.80 5.95
N CYS A 175 -25.14 1.70 5.85
CA CYS A 175 -25.89 1.12 6.96
C CYS A 175 -25.45 -0.32 7.32
N GLY A 176 -24.40 -0.82 6.71
CA GLY A 176 -23.89 -2.17 6.94
C GLY A 176 -23.13 -2.76 5.77
N ILE A 177 -22.95 -4.07 5.81
CA ILE A 177 -22.26 -4.83 4.76
C ILE A 177 -22.99 -6.13 4.43
N VAL A 178 -22.69 -6.69 3.25
CA VAL A 178 -22.87 -8.11 2.95
C VAL A 178 -21.49 -8.76 2.99
N ALA A 179 -21.41 -9.91 3.67
CA ALA A 179 -20.20 -10.70 3.77
C ALA A 179 -20.49 -12.19 3.61
N GLN A 180 -19.47 -12.97 3.24
CA GLN A 180 -19.55 -14.41 3.06
C GLN A 180 -18.62 -15.15 4.03
N ASP A 181 -19.14 -16.15 4.74
CA ASP A 181 -18.31 -17.13 5.44
C ASP A 181 -17.63 -18.04 4.41
N LEU A 182 -16.32 -17.98 4.31
CA LEU A 182 -15.52 -18.73 3.33
C LEU A 182 -15.46 -20.25 3.61
N ARG A 183 -15.90 -20.69 4.78
CA ARG A 183 -15.99 -22.11 5.14
C ARG A 183 -17.30 -22.72 4.69
N THR A 184 -18.41 -22.08 5.05
CA THR A 184 -19.76 -22.57 4.77
C THR A 184 -20.34 -22.02 3.47
N MET A 185 -19.70 -21.03 2.87
CA MET A 185 -20.13 -20.24 1.70
C MET A 185 -21.45 -19.47 1.93
N GLN A 186 -21.91 -19.36 3.19
CA GLN A 186 -23.11 -18.62 3.54
C GLN A 186 -22.91 -17.12 3.37
N VAL A 187 -23.81 -16.47 2.62
CA VAL A 187 -23.87 -15.01 2.44
C VAL A 187 -24.85 -14.43 3.45
N ARG A 188 -24.41 -13.38 4.17
CA ARG A 188 -25.21 -12.71 5.21
C ARG A 188 -25.03 -11.20 5.15
N ALA A 189 -26.08 -10.48 5.53
CA ALA A 189 -26.02 -9.04 5.79
C ALA A 189 -25.79 -8.76 7.29
N PHE A 190 -25.06 -7.67 7.56
CA PHE A 190 -24.76 -7.21 8.91
C PHE A 190 -25.02 -5.71 8.99
N ARG A 191 -25.82 -5.30 9.99
CA ARG A 191 -26.18 -3.90 10.25
C ARG A 191 -25.09 -3.18 11.02
N ALA A 192 -24.82 -1.92 10.67
CA ALA A 192 -23.91 -1.08 11.44
C ALA A 192 -24.22 0.40 11.25
N SER A 193 -23.98 1.20 12.29
CA SER A 193 -24.07 2.67 12.25
C SER A 193 -22.92 3.30 11.46
N ALA A 194 -21.80 2.61 11.35
CA ALA A 194 -20.65 2.98 10.52
C ALA A 194 -19.87 1.74 10.06
N VAL A 195 -19.23 1.85 8.90
CA VAL A 195 -18.37 0.81 8.31
C VAL A 195 -17.00 1.40 8.03
N VAL A 196 -15.95 0.73 8.52
CA VAL A 196 -14.55 1.09 8.29
C VAL A 196 -13.92 0.07 7.34
N MET A 197 -13.52 0.52 6.16
CA MET A 197 -12.71 -0.26 5.24
C MET A 197 -11.24 -0.14 5.65
N ALA A 198 -10.62 -1.25 6.03
CA ALA A 198 -9.20 -1.35 6.41
C ALA A 198 -8.53 -2.52 5.68
N THR A 199 -8.88 -2.69 4.40
CA THR A 199 -8.62 -3.89 3.59
C THR A 199 -7.26 -3.90 2.90
N GLY A 200 -6.45 -2.86 3.10
CA GLY A 200 -5.11 -2.75 2.51
C GLY A 200 -5.14 -2.39 1.02
N GLY A 201 -4.01 -2.58 0.36
CA GLY A 201 -3.80 -2.18 -1.02
C GLY A 201 -4.24 -3.21 -2.06
N CYS A 202 -3.89 -2.95 -3.32
CA CYS A 202 -4.31 -3.73 -4.49
C CYS A 202 -3.13 -4.43 -5.21
N GLY A 203 -2.15 -4.95 -4.43
CA GLY A 203 -0.91 -5.51 -5.00
C GLY A 203 -1.10 -6.63 -6.01
N LEU A 204 -2.17 -7.44 -5.89
CA LEU A 204 -2.43 -8.56 -6.80
C LEU A 204 -2.92 -8.09 -8.19
N VAL A 205 -3.43 -6.88 -8.33
CA VAL A 205 -3.74 -6.26 -9.64
C VAL A 205 -2.50 -6.23 -10.55
N PHE A 206 -1.31 -6.21 -9.96
CA PHE A 206 -0.01 -6.21 -10.67
C PHE A 206 0.63 -7.62 -10.75
N GLY A 207 -0.14 -8.66 -10.49
CA GLY A 207 0.35 -10.04 -10.49
C GLY A 207 1.41 -10.28 -9.43
N LYS A 208 2.69 -10.29 -9.80
CA LYS A 208 3.79 -10.47 -8.86
C LYS A 208 4.09 -9.20 -8.09
N SER A 209 3.92 -9.24 -6.78
CA SER A 209 4.22 -8.14 -5.87
C SER A 209 4.84 -8.63 -4.57
N THR A 210 5.31 -7.71 -3.73
CA THR A 210 5.76 -8.02 -2.37
C THR A 210 4.61 -8.15 -1.38
N ASN A 211 3.37 -7.83 -1.80
CA ASN A 211 2.18 -7.92 -0.98
C ASN A 211 1.74 -9.38 -0.73
N SER A 212 0.87 -9.56 0.25
CA SER A 212 0.11 -10.79 0.40
C SER A 212 -0.79 -11.01 -0.82
N VAL A 213 -0.99 -12.27 -1.23
CA VAL A 213 -1.93 -12.63 -2.30
C VAL A 213 -3.38 -12.28 -1.97
N MET A 214 -3.68 -11.96 -0.71
CA MET A 214 -5.00 -11.46 -0.28
C MET A 214 -5.21 -9.98 -0.61
N CYS A 215 -4.16 -9.23 -0.97
CA CYS A 215 -4.25 -7.81 -1.34
C CYS A 215 -4.75 -7.65 -2.78
N THR A 216 -5.97 -8.08 -3.04
CA THR A 216 -6.61 -8.03 -4.36
C THR A 216 -7.13 -6.64 -4.73
N GLY A 217 -7.41 -5.78 -3.74
CA GLY A 217 -8.14 -4.52 -3.97
C GLY A 217 -9.65 -4.72 -4.24
N GLY A 218 -10.14 -5.98 -4.22
CA GLY A 218 -11.54 -6.29 -4.54
C GLY A 218 -12.54 -5.57 -3.65
N ALA A 219 -12.28 -5.47 -2.34
CA ALA A 219 -13.16 -4.76 -1.41
C ALA A 219 -13.25 -3.25 -1.72
N ALA A 220 -12.11 -2.60 -2.02
CA ALA A 220 -12.09 -1.20 -2.46
C ALA A 220 -12.82 -1.04 -3.79
N SER A 221 -12.60 -1.96 -4.74
CA SER A 221 -13.31 -1.99 -6.02
C SER A 221 -14.83 -2.11 -5.84
N ARG A 222 -15.30 -2.91 -4.91
CA ARG A 222 -16.75 -3.06 -4.64
C ARG A 222 -17.35 -1.77 -4.06
N CYS A 223 -16.63 -1.09 -3.16
CA CYS A 223 -17.05 0.23 -2.70
C CYS A 223 -17.08 1.24 -3.86
N TYR A 224 -16.05 1.26 -4.71
CA TYR A 224 -15.94 2.09 -5.91
C TYR A 224 -17.09 1.85 -6.89
N GLN A 225 -17.42 0.60 -7.21
CA GLN A 225 -18.53 0.24 -8.08
C GLN A 225 -19.91 0.68 -7.53
N LEU A 226 -20.00 0.86 -6.22
CA LEU A 226 -21.25 1.26 -5.53
C LEU A 226 -21.25 2.74 -5.11
N GLY A 227 -20.39 3.56 -5.74
CA GLY A 227 -20.44 5.00 -5.67
C GLY A 227 -19.38 5.66 -4.79
N ALA A 228 -18.54 4.91 -4.08
CA ALA A 228 -17.39 5.50 -3.43
C ALA A 228 -16.38 5.97 -4.49
N TRP A 229 -15.74 7.11 -4.25
CA TRP A 229 -14.68 7.61 -5.15
C TRP A 229 -13.34 6.95 -4.84
N TYR A 230 -12.45 6.93 -5.85
CA TYR A 230 -11.09 6.39 -5.72
C TYR A 230 -10.07 7.48 -6.04
N GLY A 231 -9.20 7.79 -5.09
CA GLY A 231 -8.23 8.88 -5.20
C GLY A 231 -6.84 8.41 -5.58
N ASN A 232 -6.13 9.16 -6.44
CA ASN A 232 -4.71 9.00 -6.73
C ASN A 232 -4.28 7.59 -7.14
N GLY A 233 -5.14 6.82 -7.84
CA GLY A 233 -4.90 5.42 -8.20
C GLY A 233 -3.65 5.18 -9.04
N GLU A 234 -3.20 6.17 -9.81
CA GLU A 234 -2.02 6.10 -10.66
C GLU A 234 -0.68 6.09 -9.89
N PHE A 235 -0.68 6.39 -8.59
CA PHE A 235 0.54 6.41 -7.77
C PHE A 235 0.76 5.05 -7.10
N ILE A 236 1.55 4.23 -7.77
CA ILE A 236 1.95 2.90 -7.32
C ILE A 236 3.42 2.93 -6.94
N GLN A 237 3.73 2.56 -5.69
CA GLN A 237 5.11 2.47 -5.25
C GLN A 237 5.71 1.13 -5.63
N VAL A 238 6.82 1.20 -6.33
CA VAL A 238 7.66 0.06 -6.65
C VAL A 238 8.86 0.08 -5.69
N HIS A 239 9.11 -1.03 -4.99
CA HIS A 239 10.24 -1.13 -4.07
C HIS A 239 11.52 -1.48 -4.85
N PRO A 240 12.61 -0.73 -4.67
CA PRO A 240 13.83 -0.92 -5.46
C PRO A 240 14.54 -2.26 -5.18
N THR A 241 14.34 -2.84 -3.99
CA THR A 241 15.05 -4.03 -3.54
C THR A 241 14.10 -5.21 -3.32
N ALA A 242 13.33 -5.60 -4.34
CA ALA A 242 12.60 -6.85 -4.32
C ALA A 242 13.50 -8.01 -4.78
N ILE A 243 13.35 -9.17 -4.16
CA ILE A 243 14.00 -10.43 -4.54
C ILE A 243 13.10 -11.10 -5.57
N PRO A 244 13.56 -11.34 -6.82
CA PRO A 244 12.79 -12.05 -7.83
C PRO A 244 12.41 -13.47 -7.38
N GLY A 245 11.24 -13.95 -7.79
CA GLY A 245 10.77 -15.30 -7.50
C GLY A 245 9.77 -15.78 -8.55
N HIS A 246 9.60 -17.10 -8.70
CA HIS A 246 8.70 -17.69 -9.67
C HIS A 246 7.22 -17.45 -9.33
N ASP A 247 6.87 -17.53 -8.06
CA ASP A 247 5.50 -17.42 -7.53
C ASP A 247 5.11 -15.97 -7.20
N LYS A 248 5.97 -15.25 -6.47
CA LYS A 248 5.80 -13.86 -6.04
C LYS A 248 7.15 -13.20 -5.78
N LEU A 249 7.14 -11.87 -5.63
CA LEU A 249 8.33 -11.15 -5.16
C LEU A 249 8.44 -11.23 -3.64
N ARG A 250 9.66 -11.25 -3.12
CA ARG A 250 9.92 -11.10 -1.69
C ARG A 250 10.59 -9.75 -1.43
N LEU A 251 10.25 -9.17 -0.30
CA LEU A 251 10.85 -7.91 0.10
C LEU A 251 12.24 -8.14 0.70
N MET A 252 13.28 -7.55 0.10
CA MET A 252 14.52 -7.24 0.82
C MET A 252 14.35 -5.89 1.49
N SER A 253 14.38 -5.88 2.81
CA SER A 253 14.14 -4.69 3.60
C SER A 253 15.05 -3.52 3.20
N GLU A 254 14.47 -2.32 3.16
CA GLU A 254 15.23 -1.08 2.96
C GLU A 254 16.32 -0.86 4.02
N SER A 255 16.19 -1.49 5.18
CA SER A 255 17.23 -1.51 6.22
C SER A 255 18.59 -1.99 5.71
N ALA A 256 18.61 -2.89 4.71
CA ALA A 256 19.87 -3.32 4.10
C ALA A 256 20.65 -2.15 3.48
N ARG A 257 19.94 -1.23 2.79
CA ARG A 257 20.55 0.01 2.26
C ARG A 257 20.87 1.01 3.38
N GLY A 258 19.96 1.14 4.35
CA GLY A 258 20.12 2.03 5.51
C GLY A 258 21.30 1.69 6.42
N GLU A 259 21.65 0.42 6.54
CA GLU A 259 22.81 -0.05 7.32
C GLU A 259 24.11 -0.10 6.49
N GLY A 260 24.11 0.48 5.29
CA GLY A 260 25.32 0.66 4.48
C GLY A 260 25.41 -0.23 3.23
N GLY A 261 24.34 -0.93 2.87
CA GLY A 261 24.31 -1.73 1.64
C GLY A 261 24.45 -0.89 0.39
N ARG A 262 25.33 -1.30 -0.52
CA ARG A 262 25.71 -0.60 -1.75
C ARG A 262 25.09 -1.26 -2.97
N VAL A 263 24.48 -0.45 -3.85
CA VAL A 263 23.86 -0.94 -5.10
C VAL A 263 24.81 -0.69 -6.27
N TRP A 264 25.11 -1.77 -7.03
CA TRP A 264 26.01 -1.67 -8.17
C TRP A 264 25.72 -2.70 -9.27
N VAL A 265 26.28 -2.45 -10.45
CA VAL A 265 26.40 -3.40 -11.57
C VAL A 265 27.84 -3.45 -12.07
N PRO A 266 28.26 -4.52 -12.78
CA PRO A 266 29.54 -4.49 -13.48
C PRO A 266 29.57 -3.37 -14.54
N ARG A 267 30.69 -2.68 -14.69
CA ARG A 267 30.86 -1.65 -15.76
C ARG A 267 30.84 -2.27 -17.15
N ARG A 268 31.12 -3.57 -17.28
CA ARG A 268 31.07 -4.31 -18.53
C ARG A 268 29.67 -4.87 -18.74
N LYS A 269 29.03 -4.51 -19.87
CA LYS A 269 27.70 -5.02 -20.24
C LYS A 269 27.70 -6.54 -20.39
N GLY A 270 26.68 -7.21 -19.82
CA GLY A 270 26.50 -8.66 -19.89
C GLY A 270 27.50 -9.46 -19.05
N ASP A 271 28.26 -8.81 -18.16
CA ASP A 271 29.22 -9.49 -17.30
C ASP A 271 28.52 -10.40 -16.29
N GLY A 272 28.71 -11.70 -16.45
CA GLY A 272 28.15 -12.74 -15.59
C GLY A 272 29.19 -13.41 -14.68
N ARG A 273 30.41 -12.83 -14.54
CA ARG A 273 31.42 -13.35 -13.61
C ARG A 273 30.87 -13.41 -12.19
N ASP A 274 31.45 -14.29 -11.38
CA ASP A 274 31.22 -14.28 -9.94
C ASP A 274 31.49 -12.86 -9.37
N PRO A 275 30.54 -12.22 -8.66
CA PRO A 275 30.72 -10.86 -8.16
C PRO A 275 31.94 -10.69 -7.25
N ARG A 276 32.40 -11.75 -6.60
CA ARG A 276 33.62 -11.78 -5.77
C ARG A 276 34.91 -11.60 -6.59
N GLN A 277 34.85 -11.92 -7.88
CA GLN A 277 35.98 -11.81 -8.82
C GLN A 277 35.99 -10.47 -9.58
N ILE A 278 34.98 -9.62 -9.40
CA ILE A 278 34.89 -8.31 -10.05
C ILE A 278 35.57 -7.27 -9.17
N PRO A 279 36.72 -6.70 -9.62
CA PRO A 279 37.45 -5.68 -8.86
C PRO A 279 36.61 -4.43 -8.60
N GLU A 280 36.88 -3.72 -7.51
CA GLU A 280 36.17 -2.50 -7.12
C GLU A 280 36.11 -1.46 -8.27
N GLY A 281 37.18 -1.25 -9.01
CA GLY A 281 37.25 -0.31 -10.15
C GLY A 281 36.38 -0.71 -11.35
N GLU A 282 35.94 -1.97 -11.44
CA GLU A 282 35.04 -2.48 -12.48
C GLU A 282 33.56 -2.50 -12.01
N ARG A 283 33.27 -2.06 -10.77
CA ARG A 283 31.93 -1.92 -10.22
C ARG A 283 31.41 -0.50 -10.48
N TRP A 284 30.15 -0.39 -10.91
CA TRP A 284 29.50 0.89 -11.10
C TRP A 284 28.45 1.13 -10.02
N TYR A 285 28.79 1.99 -9.07
CA TYR A 285 27.93 2.43 -7.97
C TYR A 285 27.07 3.61 -8.41
N PHE A 286 26.18 3.41 -9.34
CA PHE A 286 25.44 4.44 -10.06
C PHE A 286 24.58 5.34 -9.16
N LEU A 287 24.05 4.86 -8.03
CA LEU A 287 23.30 5.69 -7.08
C LEU A 287 24.25 6.65 -6.35
N GLU A 288 25.43 6.19 -5.94
CA GLU A 288 26.41 7.02 -5.25
C GLU A 288 26.99 8.09 -6.18
N GLU A 289 27.26 7.73 -7.43
CA GLU A 289 27.78 8.68 -8.44
C GLU A 289 26.75 9.75 -8.83
N LYS A 290 25.46 9.36 -9.01
CA LYS A 290 24.40 10.27 -9.43
C LYS A 290 23.84 11.13 -8.28
N TYR A 291 23.87 10.63 -7.05
CA TYR A 291 23.29 11.27 -5.85
C TYR A 291 24.28 11.27 -4.67
N PRO A 292 25.40 12.00 -4.73
CA PRO A 292 26.48 11.90 -3.73
C PRO A 292 26.03 12.21 -2.30
N LYS A 293 25.00 13.07 -2.11
CA LYS A 293 24.46 13.42 -0.79
C LYS A 293 23.68 12.29 -0.12
N TYR A 294 22.90 11.52 -0.90
CA TYR A 294 22.02 10.46 -0.39
C TYR A 294 22.50 9.06 -0.73
N GLY A 295 23.26 8.88 -1.82
CA GLY A 295 23.79 7.60 -2.26
C GLY A 295 22.71 6.53 -2.34
N ASN A 296 22.94 5.40 -1.70
CA ASN A 296 22.03 4.27 -1.69
C ASN A 296 20.74 4.50 -0.89
N ILE A 297 20.64 5.59 -0.10
CA ILE A 297 19.44 5.95 0.67
C ILE A 297 18.54 6.99 0.00
N VAL A 298 18.69 7.22 -1.31
CA VAL A 298 17.70 8.00 -2.08
C VAL A 298 16.30 7.37 -1.95
N PRO A 299 15.22 8.17 -2.07
CA PRO A 299 13.84 7.67 -2.02
C PRO A 299 13.58 6.53 -3.00
N ARG A 300 12.56 5.74 -2.70
CA ARG A 300 12.23 4.52 -3.44
C ARG A 300 11.95 4.75 -4.92
N ASP A 301 11.20 5.79 -5.26
CA ASP A 301 10.88 6.14 -6.65
C ASP A 301 12.13 6.49 -7.46
N ILE A 302 13.09 7.18 -6.85
CA ILE A 302 14.37 7.52 -7.48
C ILE A 302 15.21 6.25 -7.67
N ALA A 303 15.46 5.48 -6.59
CA ALA A 303 16.24 4.25 -6.70
C ALA A 303 15.64 3.26 -7.72
N THR A 304 14.31 3.13 -7.73
CA THR A 304 13.58 2.28 -8.67
C THR A 304 13.79 2.70 -10.11
N ARG A 305 13.66 4.00 -10.43
CA ARG A 305 13.89 4.51 -11.80
C ARG A 305 15.33 4.32 -12.25
N GLU A 306 16.29 4.57 -11.37
CA GLU A 306 17.71 4.42 -11.71
C GLU A 306 18.08 2.94 -11.95
N ILE A 307 17.57 2.01 -11.12
CA ILE A 307 17.79 0.57 -11.33
C ILE A 307 17.12 0.11 -12.64
N PHE A 308 15.89 0.57 -12.88
CA PHE A 308 15.18 0.25 -14.12
C PHE A 308 15.93 0.78 -15.36
N ASP A 309 16.39 2.02 -15.32
CA ASP A 309 17.16 2.63 -16.39
C ASP A 309 18.46 1.85 -16.69
N VAL A 310 19.22 1.53 -15.65
CA VAL A 310 20.47 0.75 -15.77
C VAL A 310 20.22 -0.63 -16.36
N CYS A 311 19.18 -1.33 -15.92
CA CYS A 311 18.91 -2.70 -16.36
C CYS A 311 18.21 -2.74 -17.73
N VAL A 312 17.11 -1.97 -17.89
CA VAL A 312 16.20 -2.12 -19.03
C VAL A 312 16.64 -1.23 -20.21
N ASN A 313 16.90 0.07 -19.96
CA ASN A 313 17.24 0.99 -21.04
C ASN A 313 18.71 0.84 -21.49
N GLN A 314 19.63 0.73 -20.53
CA GLN A 314 21.06 0.62 -20.83
C GLN A 314 21.52 -0.84 -21.03
N GLY A 315 20.74 -1.81 -20.56
CA GLY A 315 21.06 -3.24 -20.65
C GLY A 315 22.32 -3.64 -19.86
N MET A 316 22.60 -2.93 -18.76
CA MET A 316 23.75 -3.15 -17.89
C MET A 316 23.48 -4.13 -16.75
N GLY A 317 22.32 -4.74 -16.73
CA GLY A 317 21.96 -5.68 -15.67
C GLY A 317 22.91 -6.89 -15.60
N VAL A 318 23.04 -7.45 -14.41
CA VAL A 318 23.95 -8.56 -14.08
C VAL A 318 23.69 -9.77 -15.01
N GLY A 319 24.71 -10.23 -15.71
CA GLY A 319 24.61 -11.35 -16.64
C GLY A 319 23.62 -11.12 -17.78
N GLY A 320 23.32 -9.86 -18.12
CA GLY A 320 22.32 -9.50 -19.14
C GLY A 320 20.87 -9.62 -18.67
N GLN A 321 20.63 -9.90 -17.39
CA GLN A 321 19.30 -9.98 -16.79
C GLN A 321 18.91 -8.64 -16.14
N ASN A 322 17.61 -8.41 -15.94
CA ASN A 322 17.10 -7.26 -15.21
C ASN A 322 17.33 -7.42 -13.70
N GLN A 323 18.60 -7.36 -13.28
CA GLN A 323 19.02 -7.47 -11.88
C GLN A 323 20.22 -6.57 -11.60
N VAL A 324 20.33 -6.08 -10.38
CA VAL A 324 21.52 -5.39 -9.86
C VAL A 324 21.98 -6.06 -8.57
N TYR A 325 23.22 -5.84 -8.16
CA TYR A 325 23.72 -6.27 -6.87
C TYR A 325 23.34 -5.29 -5.76
N LEU A 326 22.93 -5.84 -4.61
CA LEU A 326 22.88 -5.16 -3.32
C LEU A 326 23.95 -5.81 -2.42
N ASP A 327 25.03 -5.09 -2.21
CA ASP A 327 26.26 -5.59 -1.60
C ASP A 327 26.33 -5.19 -0.12
N LEU A 328 26.42 -6.19 0.76
CA LEU A 328 26.63 -6.06 2.20
C LEU A 328 27.96 -6.67 2.65
N THR A 329 28.74 -7.28 1.74
CA THR A 329 29.92 -8.08 2.08
C THR A 329 30.98 -7.28 2.84
N HIS A 330 31.08 -5.98 2.58
CA HIS A 330 32.01 -5.06 3.25
C HIS A 330 31.67 -4.76 4.72
N LEU A 331 30.44 -5.07 5.17
CA LEU A 331 30.02 -4.82 6.56
C LEU A 331 30.52 -5.88 7.54
N GLY A 332 30.89 -7.07 7.03
CA GLY A 332 31.31 -8.19 7.84
C GLY A 332 30.15 -8.94 8.52
N ARG A 333 30.34 -10.24 8.73
CA ARG A 333 29.30 -11.15 9.22
C ARG A 333 28.75 -10.77 10.60
N GLU A 334 29.64 -10.43 11.55
CA GLU A 334 29.23 -10.07 12.92
C GLU A 334 28.29 -8.85 12.95
N TYR A 335 28.61 -7.79 12.18
CA TYR A 335 27.77 -6.62 12.07
C TYR A 335 26.41 -6.97 11.46
N MET A 336 26.42 -7.75 10.37
CA MET A 336 25.20 -8.16 9.68
C MET A 336 24.29 -9.01 10.57
N ASP A 337 24.83 -9.99 11.29
CA ASP A 337 24.05 -10.84 12.19
C ASP A 337 23.41 -10.01 13.31
N ARG A 338 24.13 -9.04 13.85
CA ARG A 338 23.62 -8.15 14.90
C ARG A 338 22.56 -7.16 14.42
N LYS A 339 22.75 -6.54 13.25
CA LYS A 339 21.87 -5.46 12.75
C LYS A 339 20.83 -5.92 11.74
N LEU A 340 21.11 -6.91 10.95
CA LEU A 340 20.32 -7.37 9.80
C LEU A 340 19.98 -8.87 9.84
N GLY A 341 20.37 -9.63 10.87
CA GLY A 341 20.34 -11.10 10.91
C GLY A 341 19.04 -11.72 10.37
N GLY A 342 17.88 -11.34 10.92
CA GLY A 342 16.59 -11.83 10.43
C GLY A 342 16.21 -11.34 9.02
N ILE A 343 16.81 -10.25 8.53
CA ILE A 343 16.56 -9.71 7.19
C ILE A 343 17.36 -10.53 6.15
N VAL A 344 18.64 -10.75 6.39
CA VAL A 344 19.50 -11.53 5.49
C VAL A 344 19.13 -13.02 5.50
N GLU A 345 18.56 -13.53 6.60
CA GLU A 345 18.06 -14.90 6.68
C GLU A 345 16.96 -15.17 5.64
N ILE A 346 16.13 -14.17 5.30
CA ILE A 346 15.12 -14.30 4.24
C ILE A 346 15.82 -14.61 2.91
N TYR A 347 16.89 -13.88 2.57
CA TYR A 347 17.64 -14.14 1.34
C TYR A 347 18.28 -15.53 1.34
N ARG A 348 18.92 -15.91 2.44
CA ARG A 348 19.49 -17.26 2.60
C ARG A 348 18.46 -18.36 2.35
N LYS A 349 17.27 -18.23 2.91
CA LYS A 349 16.20 -19.25 2.79
C LYS A 349 15.59 -19.33 1.39
N PHE A 350 15.44 -18.20 0.70
CA PHE A 350 14.77 -18.18 -0.61
C PHE A 350 15.71 -18.30 -1.78
N VAL A 351 16.96 -17.86 -1.65
CA VAL A 351 17.94 -17.87 -2.75
C VAL A 351 19.05 -18.92 -2.53
N GLY A 352 19.34 -19.24 -1.27
CA GLY A 352 20.38 -20.23 -0.92
C GLY A 352 21.80 -19.65 -0.90
N GLU A 353 21.96 -18.32 -1.05
CA GLU A 353 23.26 -17.64 -1.02
C GLU A 353 23.48 -16.92 0.32
N GLU A 354 24.74 -16.74 0.74
CA GLU A 354 25.13 -16.06 1.98
C GLU A 354 25.45 -14.58 1.70
N PRO A 355 24.61 -13.62 2.14
CA PRO A 355 24.82 -12.21 1.84
C PRO A 355 26.08 -11.57 2.45
N SER A 356 26.70 -12.21 3.47
CA SER A 356 28.00 -11.78 3.99
C SER A 356 29.19 -12.16 3.11
N GLU A 357 28.97 -13.05 2.14
CA GLU A 357 30.02 -13.58 1.25
C GLU A 357 29.79 -13.20 -0.20
N VAL A 358 28.51 -13.08 -0.62
CA VAL A 358 28.10 -12.81 -2.00
C VAL A 358 27.07 -11.70 -2.04
N PRO A 359 27.24 -10.67 -2.89
CA PRO A 359 26.22 -9.64 -3.10
C PRO A 359 24.87 -10.22 -3.53
N MET A 360 23.79 -9.73 -2.94
CA MET A 360 22.43 -10.15 -3.25
C MET A 360 21.97 -9.61 -4.61
N ARG A 361 21.20 -10.41 -5.37
CA ARG A 361 20.56 -9.98 -6.61
C ARG A 361 19.17 -9.47 -6.33
N ILE A 362 18.89 -8.26 -6.78
CA ILE A 362 17.60 -7.58 -6.57
C ILE A 362 17.13 -6.89 -7.85
N PHE A 363 15.80 -6.68 -7.93
CA PHE A 363 15.18 -5.85 -8.98
C PHE A 363 13.91 -5.17 -8.43
N PRO A 364 13.49 -4.01 -8.97
CA PRO A 364 12.28 -3.32 -8.54
C PRO A 364 11.02 -4.17 -8.67
N GLY A 365 10.15 -4.09 -7.66
CA GLY A 365 8.86 -4.80 -7.66
C GLY A 365 7.74 -4.03 -6.99
N MET A 366 6.51 -4.20 -7.47
CA MET A 366 5.32 -3.56 -6.87
C MET A 366 5.24 -3.85 -5.38
N HIS A 367 4.95 -2.79 -4.58
CA HIS A 367 5.04 -2.86 -3.12
C HIS A 367 3.92 -2.18 -2.36
N TYR A 368 3.43 -1.02 -2.79
CA TYR A 368 2.46 -0.24 -2.05
C TYR A 368 1.59 0.63 -2.97
N SER A 369 0.31 0.78 -2.64
CA SER A 369 -0.62 1.69 -3.32
C SER A 369 -0.70 2.99 -2.52
N MET A 370 -0.26 4.14 -3.08
CA MET A 370 -0.48 5.43 -2.43
C MET A 370 -1.92 5.92 -2.64
N GLY A 371 -2.53 5.57 -3.76
CA GLY A 371 -3.95 5.77 -4.01
C GLY A 371 -4.83 4.78 -3.27
N GLY A 372 -6.11 5.12 -3.16
CA GLY A 372 -7.12 4.33 -2.46
C GLY A 372 -8.49 4.98 -2.51
N LEU A 373 -9.44 4.52 -1.71
CA LEU A 373 -10.73 5.17 -1.54
C LEU A 373 -10.52 6.64 -1.14
N TRP A 374 -11.22 7.53 -1.83
CA TRP A 374 -11.21 8.95 -1.50
C TRP A 374 -11.82 9.17 -0.12
N THR A 375 -11.22 10.05 0.66
CA THR A 375 -11.69 10.39 2.02
C THR A 375 -11.56 11.89 2.27
N THR A 376 -12.41 12.42 3.14
CA THR A 376 -12.35 13.78 3.63
C THR A 376 -11.77 13.87 5.04
N TYR A 377 -11.59 15.07 5.55
CA TYR A 377 -11.14 15.37 6.92
C TYR A 377 -11.60 16.75 7.37
N THR A 378 -11.53 17.03 8.66
CA THR A 378 -11.73 18.37 9.22
C THR A 378 -10.38 18.93 9.69
N ALA A 379 -9.84 19.90 8.96
CA ALA A 379 -8.64 20.63 9.37
C ALA A 379 -8.88 21.52 10.58
N LYS A 380 -7.87 21.73 11.42
CA LYS A 380 -7.85 22.81 12.40
C LYS A 380 -7.82 24.18 11.69
N PRO A 381 -8.28 25.27 12.31
CA PRO A 381 -8.32 26.60 11.66
C PRO A 381 -6.96 27.12 11.15
N ASP A 382 -5.87 26.71 11.76
CA ASP A 382 -4.50 27.04 11.37
C ASP A 382 -3.86 26.01 10.42
N HIS A 383 -4.62 25.05 9.93
CA HIS A 383 -4.19 23.88 9.12
C HIS A 383 -3.13 22.98 9.79
N LYS A 384 -2.76 23.23 11.06
CA LYS A 384 -1.79 22.40 11.80
C LYS A 384 -2.45 21.14 12.36
N GLY A 385 -2.89 20.28 11.45
CA GLY A 385 -3.49 19.00 11.76
C GLY A 385 -5.01 18.96 11.64
N MET A 386 -5.60 17.88 12.14
CA MET A 386 -7.02 17.59 12.09
C MET A 386 -7.68 17.79 13.46
N VAL A 387 -8.98 18.08 13.44
CA VAL A 387 -9.80 18.13 14.66
C VAL A 387 -10.06 16.71 15.15
N TYR A 388 -9.55 16.36 16.35
CA TYR A 388 -9.74 15.03 16.93
C TYR A 388 -11.22 14.73 17.18
N GLY A 389 -11.68 13.57 16.72
CA GLY A 389 -13.06 13.12 16.88
C GLY A 389 -14.09 13.81 15.96
N ALA A 390 -13.66 14.69 15.04
CA ALA A 390 -14.58 15.22 14.02
C ALA A 390 -15.14 14.07 13.19
N PRO A 391 -16.49 13.94 13.04
CA PRO A 391 -17.13 12.74 12.49
C PRO A 391 -16.72 12.37 11.08
N ASN A 392 -16.27 13.32 10.26
CA ASN A 392 -15.91 13.10 8.86
C ASN A 392 -14.43 12.79 8.61
N ASN A 393 -13.56 12.71 9.64
CA ASN A 393 -12.16 12.34 9.41
C ASN A 393 -12.04 10.93 8.82
N MET A 394 -11.45 10.84 7.64
CA MET A 394 -11.30 9.61 6.84
C MET A 394 -12.63 8.96 6.44
N MET A 395 -13.72 9.74 6.37
CA MET A 395 -14.98 9.33 5.77
C MET A 395 -14.88 9.47 4.25
N THR A 396 -15.43 8.50 3.51
CA THR A 396 -15.54 8.58 2.05
C THR A 396 -16.63 9.60 1.64
N ASN A 397 -16.86 9.75 0.34
CA ASN A 397 -18.01 10.51 -0.16
C ASN A 397 -19.37 9.85 0.16
N ILE A 398 -19.38 8.61 0.69
CA ILE A 398 -20.57 7.93 1.20
C ILE A 398 -20.60 8.10 2.72
N PRO A 399 -21.59 8.84 3.28
CA PRO A 399 -21.69 9.05 4.72
C PRO A 399 -21.74 7.73 5.49
N GLY A 400 -20.99 7.64 6.60
CA GLY A 400 -20.90 6.43 7.42
C GLY A 400 -19.97 5.34 6.88
N LEU A 401 -19.40 5.52 5.68
CA LEU A 401 -18.35 4.64 5.13
C LEU A 401 -16.99 5.32 5.24
N TYR A 402 -16.04 4.67 5.92
CA TYR A 402 -14.69 5.16 6.20
C TYR A 402 -13.64 4.31 5.52
N ALA A 403 -12.44 4.85 5.28
CA ALA A 403 -11.32 4.10 4.75
C ALA A 403 -10.04 4.42 5.52
N PHE A 404 -9.39 3.38 6.10
CA PHE A 404 -8.22 3.50 6.98
C PHE A 404 -7.01 2.70 6.46
N GLY A 405 -5.82 3.28 6.59
CA GLY A 405 -4.56 2.68 6.18
C GLY A 405 -4.38 2.67 4.66
N GLU A 406 -3.76 1.62 4.11
CA GLU A 406 -3.39 1.57 2.68
C GLU A 406 -4.58 1.56 1.71
N VAL A 407 -5.81 1.37 2.18
CA VAL A 407 -7.00 1.45 1.33
C VAL A 407 -7.46 2.89 1.08
N ASN A 408 -6.93 3.89 1.79
CA ASN A 408 -7.16 5.31 1.54
C ASN A 408 -5.95 6.00 0.89
N TYR A 409 -6.13 7.27 0.42
CA TYR A 409 -5.13 7.99 -0.36
C TYR A 409 -4.45 9.17 0.36
N GLN A 410 -4.81 9.49 1.61
CA GLN A 410 -4.54 10.81 2.23
C GLN A 410 -3.07 11.10 2.57
N PHE A 411 -2.26 10.10 2.96
CA PHE A 411 -1.03 10.39 3.73
C PHE A 411 0.26 10.47 2.91
N HIS A 412 0.28 9.94 1.69
CA HIS A 412 1.56 9.64 1.03
C HIS A 412 1.80 10.39 -0.27
N GLY A 413 0.80 11.10 -0.78
CA GLY A 413 0.91 11.84 -2.04
C GLY A 413 1.41 10.96 -3.18
N ALA A 414 2.38 11.46 -3.93
CA ALA A 414 2.90 10.79 -5.12
C ALA A 414 3.96 9.72 -4.83
N ASN A 415 4.50 9.65 -3.62
CA ASN A 415 5.48 8.64 -3.20
C ASN A 415 5.59 8.56 -1.67
N ARG A 416 5.51 7.35 -1.13
CA ARG A 416 5.58 7.10 0.32
C ARG A 416 7.03 6.98 0.79
N LEU A 417 7.40 7.69 1.83
CA LEU A 417 8.66 7.47 2.54
C LEU A 417 8.65 6.12 3.27
N GLY A 418 9.80 5.47 3.32
CA GLY A 418 9.99 4.23 4.05
C GLY A 418 9.56 4.36 5.52
N ALA A 419 8.98 3.30 6.09
CA ALA A 419 8.47 3.20 7.45
C ALA A 419 7.28 4.12 7.84
N ASN A 420 6.70 4.91 6.92
CA ASN A 420 5.46 5.66 7.17
C ASN A 420 4.18 4.82 7.00
N ALA A 421 4.21 3.66 6.34
CA ALA A 421 3.00 2.86 6.12
C ALA A 421 2.40 2.31 7.41
N LEU A 422 3.24 1.73 8.29
CA LEU A 422 2.77 1.22 9.58
C LEU A 422 2.26 2.37 10.46
N LEU A 423 2.92 3.54 10.39
CA LEU A 423 2.50 4.73 11.13
C LEU A 423 1.12 5.20 10.68
N SER A 424 0.88 5.39 9.38
CA SER A 424 -0.42 5.84 8.87
C SER A 424 -1.55 4.86 9.21
N CYS A 425 -1.30 3.55 9.12
CA CYS A 425 -2.28 2.54 9.51
C CYS A 425 -2.69 2.65 10.99
N ILE A 426 -1.70 2.76 11.89
CA ILE A 426 -1.98 2.84 13.34
C ILE A 426 -2.57 4.20 13.70
N PHE A 427 -2.08 5.27 13.08
CA PHE A 427 -2.61 6.62 13.27
C PHE A 427 -4.09 6.69 12.88
N ASP A 428 -4.47 6.21 11.70
CA ASP A 428 -5.87 6.13 11.28
C ASP A 428 -6.72 5.37 12.30
N GLY A 429 -6.29 4.17 12.66
CA GLY A 429 -7.03 3.35 13.62
C GLY A 429 -7.26 4.06 14.95
N LEU A 430 -6.24 4.68 15.52
CA LEU A 430 -6.30 5.31 16.84
C LEU A 430 -6.88 6.72 16.83
N PHE A 431 -6.55 7.53 15.81
CA PHE A 431 -7.01 8.91 15.71
C PHE A 431 -8.42 8.98 15.10
N SER A 432 -8.58 8.44 13.89
CA SER A 432 -9.85 8.51 13.15
C SER A 432 -10.88 7.49 13.65
N GLY A 433 -10.45 6.46 14.40
CA GLY A 433 -11.36 5.58 15.13
C GLY A 433 -12.26 6.31 16.13
N ALA A 434 -11.79 7.43 16.69
CA ALA A 434 -12.62 8.30 17.53
C ALA A 434 -13.73 9.00 16.72
N SER A 435 -13.45 9.37 15.48
CA SER A 435 -14.41 9.98 14.56
C SER A 435 -15.53 9.01 14.17
N VAL A 436 -15.17 7.77 13.90
CA VAL A 436 -16.14 6.68 13.64
C VAL A 436 -17.03 6.42 14.86
N ALA A 437 -16.43 6.41 16.06
CA ALA A 437 -17.21 6.22 17.29
C ALA A 437 -18.17 7.40 17.56
N ALA A 438 -17.76 8.64 17.27
CA ALA A 438 -18.62 9.82 17.37
C ALA A 438 -19.80 9.71 16.40
N TRP A 439 -19.54 9.43 15.12
CA TRP A 439 -20.59 9.21 14.12
C TRP A 439 -21.57 8.11 14.53
N ALA A 440 -21.05 6.95 14.94
CA ALA A 440 -21.90 5.79 15.28
C ALA A 440 -22.83 6.03 16.47
N LYS A 441 -22.44 6.91 17.41
CA LYS A 441 -23.28 7.28 18.55
C LYS A 441 -24.46 8.18 18.13
N ASP A 442 -24.26 9.00 17.12
CA ASP A 442 -25.28 9.96 16.65
C ASP A 442 -26.22 9.34 15.59
N HIS A 443 -25.77 8.26 14.89
CA HIS A 443 -26.49 7.66 13.77
C HIS A 443 -26.93 6.22 14.09
N ALA A 444 -28.21 6.06 14.38
CA ALA A 444 -28.80 4.73 14.62
C ALA A 444 -29.23 4.09 13.30
N VAL A 445 -28.95 2.79 13.15
CA VAL A 445 -29.29 2.00 11.95
C VAL A 445 -30.63 1.28 12.07
N ASP A 446 -31.29 1.36 13.23
CA ASP A 446 -32.51 0.59 13.53
C ASP A 446 -33.70 0.96 12.63
N ALA A 447 -33.72 2.18 12.10
CA ALA A 447 -34.77 2.68 11.21
C ALA A 447 -34.62 2.23 9.74
N VAL A 448 -33.48 1.63 9.37
CA VAL A 448 -33.24 1.17 7.99
C VAL A 448 -34.12 -0.05 7.70
N PRO A 449 -34.94 -0.05 6.64
CA PRO A 449 -35.81 -1.17 6.29
C PRO A 449 -35.03 -2.48 6.09
N GLN A 450 -35.60 -3.61 6.55
CA GLN A 450 -35.01 -4.94 6.35
C GLN A 450 -34.75 -5.26 4.87
N GLN A 451 -35.61 -4.76 4.00
CA GLN A 451 -35.52 -4.95 2.54
C GLN A 451 -34.14 -4.57 1.97
N VAL A 452 -33.48 -3.50 2.47
CA VAL A 452 -32.13 -3.08 2.02
C VAL A 452 -31.11 -4.20 2.25
N PHE A 453 -31.24 -4.92 3.36
CA PHE A 453 -30.33 -6.02 3.71
C PHE A 453 -30.64 -7.28 2.91
N ASP A 454 -31.93 -7.59 2.73
CA ASP A 454 -32.39 -8.74 1.96
C ASP A 454 -32.02 -8.60 0.47
N ASP A 455 -32.22 -7.43 -0.10
CA ASP A 455 -31.83 -7.11 -1.49
C ASP A 455 -30.31 -7.20 -1.69
N GLY A 456 -29.54 -6.74 -0.69
CA GLY A 456 -28.09 -6.85 -0.71
C GLY A 456 -27.60 -8.31 -0.73
N VAL A 457 -28.20 -9.15 0.10
CA VAL A 457 -27.92 -10.59 0.14
C VAL A 457 -28.31 -11.26 -1.18
N ALA A 458 -29.53 -10.97 -1.68
CA ALA A 458 -30.02 -11.53 -2.95
C ALA A 458 -29.12 -11.17 -4.14
N ALA A 459 -28.65 -9.93 -4.19
CA ALA A 459 -27.74 -9.47 -5.26
C ALA A 459 -26.41 -10.24 -5.24
N GLU A 460 -25.79 -10.45 -4.07
CA GLU A 460 -24.53 -11.17 -3.98
C GLU A 460 -24.70 -12.69 -4.15
N GLN A 461 -25.82 -13.26 -3.73
CA GLN A 461 -26.18 -14.65 -4.04
C GLN A 461 -26.36 -14.86 -5.54
N ALA A 462 -27.03 -13.95 -6.24
CA ALA A 462 -27.19 -14.00 -7.69
C ALA A 462 -25.83 -13.87 -8.41
N ARG A 463 -24.94 -12.99 -7.96
CA ARG A 463 -23.58 -12.87 -8.48
C ARG A 463 -22.79 -14.16 -8.29
N MET A 464 -22.85 -14.74 -7.10
CA MET A 464 -22.19 -16.00 -6.77
C MET A 464 -22.70 -17.14 -7.66
N GLN A 465 -24.02 -17.27 -7.81
CA GLN A 465 -24.65 -18.30 -8.62
C GLN A 465 -24.28 -18.11 -10.10
N GLY A 466 -24.25 -16.86 -10.60
CA GLY A 466 -23.84 -16.56 -11.96
C GLY A 466 -22.42 -17.03 -12.27
N LEU A 467 -21.49 -16.86 -11.32
CA LEU A 467 -20.12 -17.37 -11.45
C LEU A 467 -20.06 -18.91 -11.38
N ALA A 468 -20.77 -19.50 -10.43
CA ALA A 468 -20.79 -20.96 -10.24
C ALA A 468 -21.43 -21.71 -11.42
N SER A 469 -22.41 -21.10 -12.10
CA SER A 469 -23.09 -21.67 -13.27
C SER A 469 -22.48 -21.23 -14.62
N GLY A 470 -21.40 -20.46 -14.62
CA GLY A 470 -20.75 -19.93 -15.81
C GLY A 470 -20.23 -21.05 -16.73
N THR A 471 -20.58 -21.00 -18.03
CA THR A 471 -20.20 -21.98 -19.06
C THR A 471 -19.38 -21.37 -20.19
N GLY A 472 -18.92 -20.11 -20.03
CA GLY A 472 -18.25 -19.37 -21.09
C GLY A 472 -16.81 -19.79 -21.39
N GLY A 473 -16.23 -20.71 -20.63
CA GLY A 473 -14.92 -21.32 -20.86
C GLY A 473 -13.70 -20.51 -20.48
N GLU A 474 -13.88 -19.25 -20.00
CA GLU A 474 -12.76 -18.40 -19.59
C GLU A 474 -12.24 -18.79 -18.20
N ASN A 475 -10.94 -18.94 -18.08
CA ASN A 475 -10.29 -19.33 -16.82
C ASN A 475 -9.93 -18.09 -15.99
N PRO A 476 -10.42 -17.93 -14.74
CA PRO A 476 -10.12 -16.78 -13.90
C PRO A 476 -8.63 -16.62 -13.59
N TYR A 477 -7.87 -17.70 -13.48
CA TYR A 477 -6.42 -17.63 -13.23
C TYR A 477 -5.64 -17.12 -14.44
N GLN A 478 -6.10 -17.46 -15.65
CA GLN A 478 -5.53 -16.94 -16.90
C GLN A 478 -5.80 -15.43 -17.03
N ILE A 479 -7.05 -15.00 -16.79
CA ILE A 479 -7.41 -13.57 -16.78
C ILE A 479 -6.60 -12.82 -15.75
N GLY A 480 -6.48 -13.35 -14.52
CA GLY A 480 -5.69 -12.74 -13.46
C GLY A 480 -4.20 -12.62 -13.80
N LYS A 481 -3.63 -13.64 -14.47
CA LYS A 481 -2.24 -13.59 -14.95
C LYS A 481 -2.06 -12.51 -16.01
N GLU A 482 -2.91 -12.48 -17.04
CA GLU A 482 -2.85 -11.47 -18.11
C GLU A 482 -3.04 -10.05 -17.56
N LEU A 483 -3.95 -9.87 -16.60
CA LEU A 483 -4.13 -8.59 -15.90
C LEU A 483 -2.83 -8.16 -15.20
N GLY A 484 -2.20 -9.07 -14.46
CA GLY A 484 -0.98 -8.79 -13.72
C GLY A 484 0.19 -8.41 -14.62
N ASP A 485 0.38 -9.15 -15.71
CA ASP A 485 1.42 -8.90 -16.71
C ASP A 485 1.19 -7.52 -17.38
N GLU A 486 -0.04 -7.22 -17.77
CA GLU A 486 -0.42 -5.96 -18.39
C GLU A 486 -0.19 -4.76 -17.45
N MET A 487 -0.69 -4.84 -16.23
CA MET A 487 -0.58 -3.75 -15.26
C MET A 487 0.86 -3.52 -14.80
N THR A 488 1.64 -4.58 -14.65
CA THR A 488 3.08 -4.45 -14.34
C THR A 488 3.81 -3.71 -15.45
N ALA A 489 3.54 -4.04 -16.71
CA ALA A 489 4.21 -3.43 -17.86
C ALA A 489 3.77 -1.97 -18.12
N ALA A 490 2.48 -1.64 -17.87
CA ALA A 490 1.91 -0.35 -18.24
C ALA A 490 1.89 0.68 -17.11
N ALA A 491 1.75 0.26 -15.84
CA ALA A 491 1.38 1.16 -14.75
C ALA A 491 2.35 1.20 -13.56
N THR A 492 3.54 0.58 -13.67
CA THR A 492 4.52 0.57 -12.59
C THR A 492 5.60 1.66 -12.76
N VAL A 493 6.81 1.31 -13.22
CA VAL A 493 7.99 2.18 -13.15
C VAL A 493 7.96 3.28 -14.21
N VAL A 494 7.66 2.92 -15.45
CA VAL A 494 7.70 3.83 -16.62
C VAL A 494 6.39 3.73 -17.39
N LYS A 495 5.82 4.87 -17.73
CA LYS A 495 4.54 4.99 -18.44
C LYS A 495 4.69 5.83 -19.70
N SER A 496 3.87 5.57 -20.71
CA SER A 496 3.72 6.42 -21.90
C SER A 496 2.28 6.37 -22.39
N GLU A 497 1.83 7.40 -23.10
CA GLU A 497 0.48 7.47 -23.69
C GLU A 497 0.15 6.20 -24.50
N ALA A 498 1.04 5.84 -25.42
CA ALA A 498 0.84 4.70 -26.29
C ALA A 498 0.65 3.39 -25.49
N ARG A 499 1.47 3.15 -24.46
CA ARG A 499 1.40 1.95 -23.65
C ARG A 499 0.15 1.93 -22.75
N LEU A 500 -0.25 3.08 -22.20
CA LEU A 500 -1.45 3.22 -21.39
C LEU A 500 -2.72 3.02 -22.22
N LEU A 501 -2.77 3.50 -23.46
CA LEU A 501 -3.91 3.26 -24.37
C LEU A 501 -4.03 1.79 -24.78
N GLN A 502 -2.92 1.09 -24.98
CA GLN A 502 -2.91 -0.37 -25.19
C GLN A 502 -3.46 -1.09 -23.96
N ALA A 503 -3.02 -0.70 -22.76
CA ALA A 503 -3.53 -1.28 -21.51
C ALA A 503 -5.03 -1.04 -21.34
N ARG A 504 -5.54 0.17 -21.64
CA ARG A 504 -6.97 0.46 -21.65
C ARG A 504 -7.75 -0.53 -22.53
N ALA A 505 -7.28 -0.76 -23.76
CA ALA A 505 -7.91 -1.70 -24.68
C ALA A 505 -7.88 -3.14 -24.13
N LYS A 506 -6.73 -3.57 -23.58
CA LYS A 506 -6.59 -4.92 -22.98
C LYS A 506 -7.49 -5.08 -21.75
N LEU A 507 -7.62 -4.07 -20.90
CA LEU A 507 -8.53 -4.11 -19.75
C LEU A 507 -10.01 -4.21 -20.17
N ALA A 508 -10.41 -3.56 -21.27
CA ALA A 508 -11.75 -3.71 -21.83
C ALA A 508 -12.00 -5.14 -22.30
N GLU A 509 -11.05 -5.76 -23.00
CA GLU A 509 -11.09 -7.17 -23.38
C GLU A 509 -11.19 -8.09 -22.15
N LEU A 510 -10.30 -7.90 -21.14
CA LEU A 510 -10.31 -8.72 -19.93
C LEU A 510 -11.62 -8.58 -19.13
N ARG A 511 -12.22 -7.38 -19.11
CA ARG A 511 -13.54 -7.16 -18.51
C ARG A 511 -14.63 -7.98 -19.21
N ASP A 512 -14.64 -7.99 -20.54
CA ASP A 512 -15.64 -8.76 -21.29
C ASP A 512 -15.42 -10.28 -21.12
N ARG A 513 -14.17 -10.73 -21.07
CA ARG A 513 -13.82 -12.12 -20.78
C ARG A 513 -14.20 -12.52 -19.35
N SER A 514 -14.01 -11.63 -18.36
CA SER A 514 -14.38 -11.92 -16.97
C SER A 514 -15.87 -12.22 -16.76
N ARG A 515 -16.74 -11.74 -17.67
CA ARG A 515 -18.17 -12.08 -17.65
C ARG A 515 -18.47 -13.49 -18.14
N ARG A 516 -17.51 -14.15 -18.79
CA ARG A 516 -17.62 -15.51 -19.35
C ARG A 516 -16.76 -16.53 -18.60
N MET A 517 -16.36 -16.20 -17.37
CA MET A 517 -15.58 -17.13 -16.54
C MET A 517 -16.35 -18.41 -16.25
N SER A 518 -15.63 -19.52 -16.25
CA SER A 518 -16.11 -20.84 -15.81
C SER A 518 -15.22 -21.31 -14.67
N LEU A 519 -15.86 -21.86 -13.64
CA LEU A 519 -15.13 -22.38 -12.48
C LEU A 519 -14.80 -23.85 -12.69
N SER A 520 -13.59 -24.24 -12.31
CA SER A 520 -13.18 -25.66 -12.26
C SER A 520 -13.77 -26.40 -11.05
N ASP A 521 -14.18 -25.65 -10.02
CA ASP A 521 -14.84 -26.16 -8.82
C ASP A 521 -16.06 -25.29 -8.49
N THR A 522 -17.24 -25.91 -8.48
CA THR A 522 -18.53 -25.29 -8.17
C THR A 522 -19.08 -25.72 -6.80
N GLY A 523 -18.29 -26.45 -6.01
CA GLY A 523 -18.66 -26.88 -4.67
C GLY A 523 -18.97 -25.70 -3.74
N MET A 524 -19.99 -25.85 -2.90
CA MET A 524 -20.46 -24.82 -1.97
C MET A 524 -19.94 -25.06 -0.55
N TRP A 525 -18.68 -25.48 -0.44
CA TRP A 525 -17.95 -25.66 0.80
C TRP A 525 -16.48 -25.31 0.58
N THR A 526 -15.97 -24.29 1.29
CA THR A 526 -14.56 -23.85 1.23
C THR A 526 -14.06 -23.65 -0.21
N ASN A 527 -14.81 -22.92 -1.03
CA ASN A 527 -14.48 -22.75 -2.45
C ASN A 527 -13.67 -21.46 -2.71
N GLN A 528 -12.34 -21.58 -2.75
CA GLN A 528 -11.46 -20.46 -3.08
C GLN A 528 -11.46 -20.12 -4.59
N ASN A 529 -11.83 -21.04 -5.48
CA ASN A 529 -11.94 -20.76 -6.91
C ASN A 529 -13.01 -19.71 -7.18
N LEU A 530 -14.16 -19.81 -6.51
CA LEU A 530 -15.24 -18.82 -6.58
C LEU A 530 -14.80 -17.44 -6.02
N SER A 531 -14.16 -17.43 -4.85
CA SER A 531 -13.65 -16.18 -4.25
C SER A 531 -12.61 -15.49 -5.16
N TYR A 532 -11.70 -16.28 -5.75
CA TYR A 532 -10.70 -15.75 -6.67
C TYR A 532 -11.32 -15.21 -7.98
N ALA A 533 -12.28 -15.92 -8.58
CA ALA A 533 -12.96 -15.46 -9.79
C ALA A 533 -13.68 -14.13 -9.55
N ARG A 534 -14.35 -13.99 -8.40
CA ARG A 534 -14.97 -12.73 -7.98
C ARG A 534 -13.94 -11.62 -7.83
N ALA A 535 -12.83 -11.91 -7.18
CA ALA A 535 -11.75 -10.95 -7.00
C ALA A 535 -11.15 -10.49 -8.33
N VAL A 536 -10.94 -11.40 -9.30
CA VAL A 536 -10.41 -11.05 -10.63
C VAL A 536 -11.32 -10.08 -11.35
N ALA A 537 -12.63 -10.30 -11.35
CA ALA A 537 -13.59 -9.37 -11.95
C ALA A 537 -13.51 -7.98 -11.35
N ASP A 538 -13.38 -7.91 -10.01
CA ASP A 538 -13.26 -6.63 -9.28
C ASP A 538 -11.88 -5.96 -9.49
N MET A 539 -10.80 -6.74 -9.62
CA MET A 539 -9.46 -6.24 -9.95
C MET A 539 -9.39 -5.57 -11.32
N VAL A 540 -10.05 -6.14 -12.33
CA VAL A 540 -10.10 -5.56 -13.69
C VAL A 540 -10.76 -4.18 -13.67
N ILE A 541 -11.84 -4.01 -12.91
CA ILE A 541 -12.52 -2.70 -12.77
C ILE A 541 -11.63 -1.69 -12.06
N LEU A 542 -10.95 -2.09 -10.99
CA LEU A 542 -10.03 -1.21 -10.28
C LEU A 542 -8.83 -0.80 -11.15
N ALA A 543 -8.31 -1.75 -11.94
CA ALA A 543 -7.23 -1.50 -12.90
C ALA A 543 -7.61 -0.44 -13.94
N GLN A 544 -8.87 -0.41 -14.40
CA GLN A 544 -9.35 0.65 -15.30
C GLN A 544 -9.23 2.03 -14.65
N ALA A 545 -9.63 2.20 -13.39
CA ALA A 545 -9.49 3.48 -12.69
C ALA A 545 -8.02 3.93 -12.59
N ILE A 546 -7.09 2.99 -12.33
CA ILE A 546 -5.65 3.25 -12.27
C ILE A 546 -5.10 3.69 -13.64
N ILE A 547 -5.50 3.03 -14.71
CA ILE A 547 -5.04 3.36 -16.08
C ILE A 547 -5.64 4.70 -16.54
N GLU A 548 -6.94 4.96 -16.31
CA GLU A 548 -7.56 6.22 -16.69
C GLU A 548 -6.92 7.42 -15.94
N GLY A 549 -6.67 7.29 -14.63
CA GLY A 549 -5.92 8.29 -13.88
C GLY A 549 -4.50 8.52 -14.42
N SER A 550 -3.83 7.43 -14.83
CA SER A 550 -2.49 7.51 -15.45
C SER A 550 -2.49 8.20 -16.81
N ILE A 551 -3.55 8.07 -17.60
CA ILE A 551 -3.70 8.72 -18.92
C ILE A 551 -3.95 10.22 -18.73
N GLU A 552 -4.86 10.59 -17.82
CA GLU A 552 -5.26 11.98 -17.59
C GLU A 552 -4.18 12.82 -16.91
N ARG A 553 -3.33 12.21 -16.08
CA ARG A 553 -2.21 12.90 -15.43
C ARG A 553 -1.01 13.01 -16.38
N LYS A 554 -0.94 14.11 -17.12
CA LYS A 554 0.12 14.39 -18.12
C LYS A 554 1.30 15.15 -17.50
N GLU A 555 1.92 14.52 -16.49
CA GLU A 555 3.14 14.98 -15.82
C GLU A 555 3.94 13.80 -15.29
N SER A 556 5.13 14.06 -14.75
CA SER A 556 5.88 13.13 -13.92
C SER A 556 6.00 13.66 -12.50
N ARG A 557 5.52 12.89 -11.50
CA ARG A 557 5.52 13.26 -10.09
C ARG A 557 5.69 12.02 -9.22
N GLY A 558 6.68 12.03 -8.32
CA GLY A 558 6.93 10.90 -7.41
C GLY A 558 7.07 9.57 -8.14
N SER A 559 6.23 8.59 -7.84
CA SER A 559 6.23 7.27 -8.48
C SER A 559 5.54 7.23 -9.86
N HIS A 560 4.79 8.26 -10.23
CA HIS A 560 4.19 8.38 -11.54
C HIS A 560 5.18 9.04 -12.51
N TYR A 561 5.84 8.24 -13.34
CA TYR A 561 6.80 8.71 -14.33
C TYR A 561 6.32 8.46 -15.77
N ARG A 562 6.11 9.56 -16.49
CA ARG A 562 5.67 9.60 -17.89
C ARG A 562 6.84 10.02 -18.80
N THR A 563 7.24 9.16 -19.72
CA THR A 563 8.35 9.49 -20.67
C THR A 563 7.97 10.56 -21.66
N ASP A 564 6.70 10.67 -21.98
CA ASP A 564 6.10 11.70 -22.85
C ASP A 564 5.81 13.02 -22.12
N PHE A 565 5.76 13.02 -20.78
CA PHE A 565 5.61 14.19 -19.91
C PHE A 565 6.59 14.11 -18.73
N PRO A 566 7.91 14.25 -18.96
CA PRO A 566 8.94 13.90 -17.96
C PRO A 566 9.07 14.91 -16.81
N THR A 567 8.42 16.06 -16.89
CA THR A 567 8.51 17.14 -15.91
C THR A 567 7.26 17.22 -15.03
N ARG A 568 7.43 17.69 -13.78
CA ARG A 568 6.35 18.04 -12.87
C ARG A 568 5.67 19.33 -13.33
N ASN A 569 4.35 19.39 -13.22
CA ASN A 569 3.55 20.55 -13.59
C ASN A 569 2.60 20.90 -12.44
N ASP A 570 3.02 21.82 -11.56
CA ASP A 570 2.24 22.21 -10.38
C ASP A 570 1.02 23.05 -10.75
N GLU A 571 1.08 23.87 -11.79
CA GLU A 571 -0.03 24.72 -12.23
C GLU A 571 -1.27 23.86 -12.56
N ARG A 572 -1.07 22.75 -13.27
CA ARG A 572 -2.16 21.90 -13.75
C ARG A 572 -2.46 20.71 -12.84
N PHE A 573 -1.43 20.12 -12.22
CA PHE A 573 -1.50 18.79 -11.62
C PHE A 573 -1.08 18.72 -10.13
N LEU A 574 -0.89 19.87 -9.44
CA LEU A 574 -0.83 19.85 -7.98
C LEU A 574 -2.24 19.63 -7.42
N LYS A 575 -2.83 18.52 -7.83
CA LYS A 575 -4.23 18.13 -7.55
C LYS A 575 -4.31 16.62 -7.39
N SER A 576 -5.13 16.17 -6.46
CA SER A 576 -5.49 14.75 -6.36
C SER A 576 -6.37 14.35 -7.53
N THR A 577 -6.08 13.20 -8.13
CA THR A 577 -6.97 12.57 -9.10
C THR A 577 -8.12 11.90 -8.36
N VAL A 578 -9.34 12.10 -8.83
CA VAL A 578 -10.55 11.46 -8.30
C VAL A 578 -11.24 10.69 -9.42
N ALA A 579 -11.33 9.38 -9.26
CA ALA A 579 -12.02 8.49 -10.15
C ALA A 579 -13.42 8.16 -9.59
N ALA A 580 -14.45 8.31 -10.42
CA ALA A 580 -15.82 7.92 -10.12
C ALA A 580 -16.27 6.85 -11.12
N TYR A 581 -16.84 5.75 -10.62
CA TYR A 581 -17.35 4.67 -11.44
C TYR A 581 -18.66 5.10 -12.14
N ASP A 582 -18.74 4.85 -13.43
CA ASP A 582 -19.97 5.04 -14.22
C ASP A 582 -20.65 3.69 -14.42
N ALA A 583 -21.68 3.44 -13.64
CA ALA A 583 -22.41 2.17 -13.69
C ALA A 583 -23.13 1.93 -15.04
N ALA A 584 -23.49 2.99 -15.77
CA ALA A 584 -24.19 2.85 -17.05
C ALA A 584 -23.28 2.34 -18.17
N SER A 585 -22.04 2.85 -18.25
CA SER A 585 -21.05 2.42 -19.25
C SER A 585 -20.12 1.33 -18.69
N GLY A 586 -20.06 1.16 -17.36
CA GLY A 586 -19.03 0.38 -16.68
C GLY A 586 -17.63 1.02 -16.79
N GLY A 587 -17.59 2.33 -17.09
CA GLY A 587 -16.38 3.11 -17.30
C GLY A 587 -15.93 3.86 -16.04
N CYS A 588 -14.99 4.79 -16.24
CA CYS A 588 -14.42 5.61 -15.21
C CYS A 588 -14.45 7.08 -15.65
N ARG A 589 -14.88 7.98 -14.78
CA ARG A 589 -14.75 9.43 -14.96
C ARG A 589 -13.67 9.95 -14.05
N ILE A 590 -12.71 10.67 -14.61
CA ILE A 590 -11.61 11.30 -13.87
C ILE A 590 -11.90 12.79 -13.68
N SER A 591 -11.68 13.27 -12.47
CA SER A 591 -11.66 14.69 -12.10
C SER A 591 -10.43 14.97 -11.23
N PHE A 592 -10.17 16.24 -10.96
CA PHE A 592 -9.04 16.69 -10.14
C PHE A 592 -9.54 17.59 -9.02
N GLU A 593 -9.01 17.37 -7.81
CA GLU A 593 -9.30 18.13 -6.60
C GLU A 593 -8.02 18.80 -6.08
N ASP A 594 -8.14 20.05 -5.62
CA ASP A 594 -7.01 20.80 -5.08
C ASP A 594 -6.46 20.14 -3.80
N VAL A 595 -5.14 20.17 -3.65
CA VAL A 595 -4.44 19.68 -2.47
C VAL A 595 -4.23 20.83 -1.48
N ASP A 596 -4.50 20.60 -0.20
CA ASP A 596 -4.20 21.56 0.86
C ASP A 596 -2.70 21.66 1.09
N THR A 597 -2.11 22.77 0.66
CA THR A 597 -0.69 23.11 0.77
C THR A 597 -0.43 24.33 1.67
N ALA A 598 -1.28 24.56 2.65
CA ALA A 598 -1.24 25.77 3.47
C ALA A 598 0.01 25.90 4.35
N LEU A 599 0.65 24.80 4.74
CA LEU A 599 1.77 24.80 5.69
C LEU A 599 3.14 24.87 5.02
N VAL A 600 3.33 24.16 3.90
CA VAL A 600 4.61 24.08 3.17
C VAL A 600 4.36 24.24 1.68
N GLN A 601 5.01 25.24 1.08
CA GLN A 601 4.90 25.49 -0.36
C GLN A 601 5.70 24.49 -1.18
N PRO A 602 5.21 24.07 -2.35
CA PRO A 602 5.93 23.19 -3.27
C PRO A 602 7.30 23.75 -3.67
N ARG A 603 8.32 22.89 -3.64
CA ARG A 603 9.69 23.18 -4.07
C ARG A 603 10.26 22.05 -4.91
N ALA A 604 11.37 22.31 -5.62
CA ALA A 604 12.02 21.30 -6.44
C ALA A 604 12.51 20.11 -5.60
N ARG A 605 12.25 18.90 -6.09
CA ARG A 605 12.58 17.64 -5.41
C ARG A 605 13.83 17.03 -6.06
N THR A 606 15.02 17.44 -5.60
CA THR A 606 16.31 17.09 -6.24
C THR A 606 17.08 15.97 -5.54
N TYR A 607 16.99 15.84 -4.23
CA TYR A 607 17.80 14.92 -3.40
C TYR A 607 19.31 14.98 -3.70
N GLY A 608 19.79 16.15 -4.10
CA GLY A 608 21.21 16.37 -4.40
C GLY A 608 21.70 15.66 -5.65
N LYS A 609 20.81 15.45 -6.66
CA LYS A 609 21.21 14.93 -7.97
C LYS A 609 22.25 15.84 -8.60
N VAL A 610 23.35 15.25 -9.08
CA VAL A 610 24.32 15.95 -9.92
C VAL A 610 23.80 15.96 -11.35
N GLU A 611 23.65 17.12 -11.95
CA GLU A 611 23.28 17.25 -13.36
C GLU A 611 24.42 16.71 -14.23
N ALA A 612 24.10 15.85 -15.20
CA ALA A 612 25.07 15.43 -16.20
C ALA A 612 25.53 16.66 -17.03
N PRO A 613 26.79 16.71 -17.45
CA PRO A 613 27.27 17.80 -18.31
C PRO A 613 26.35 17.97 -19.52
N ALA A 614 26.01 19.22 -19.86
CA ALA A 614 25.17 19.54 -21.00
C ALA A 614 25.78 18.94 -22.28
N GLY A 615 25.05 17.98 -22.90
CA GLY A 615 25.51 17.31 -24.13
C GLY A 615 25.44 15.79 -24.14
N ALA A 616 25.10 15.16 -23.01
CA ALA A 616 24.85 13.72 -23.01
C ALA A 616 23.51 13.39 -23.73
N PRO A 617 23.49 12.43 -24.69
CA PRO A 617 22.26 12.11 -25.40
C PRO A 617 21.22 11.54 -24.45
N ALA A 618 19.96 12.01 -24.57
CA ALA A 618 18.84 11.47 -23.82
C ALA A 618 18.72 9.95 -24.05
N PRO A 619 18.50 9.13 -23.02
CA PRO A 619 18.36 7.70 -23.19
C PRO A 619 17.16 7.39 -24.08
N LYS A 620 17.39 6.63 -25.15
CA LYS A 620 16.30 6.11 -26.00
C LYS A 620 15.51 5.09 -25.20
N VAL A 621 14.25 5.41 -24.93
CA VAL A 621 13.33 4.51 -24.24
C VAL A 621 12.98 3.34 -25.17
N ALA A 622 13.45 2.15 -24.83
CA ALA A 622 12.97 0.93 -25.46
C ALA A 622 11.61 0.57 -24.84
N VAL A 623 10.58 0.46 -25.66
CA VAL A 623 9.29 -0.12 -25.28
C VAL A 623 9.55 -1.62 -25.02
N PRO A 624 9.23 -2.17 -23.84
CA PRO A 624 9.41 -3.60 -23.61
C PRO A 624 8.52 -4.39 -24.56
N ALA A 625 9.11 -5.32 -25.31
CA ALA A 625 8.36 -6.34 -26.03
C ALA A 625 7.63 -7.21 -25.00
N SER A 626 6.45 -7.72 -25.39
CA SER A 626 5.68 -8.72 -24.65
C SER A 626 6.60 -9.87 -24.18
N PRO A 627 6.46 -10.38 -22.95
CA PRO A 627 7.25 -11.50 -22.48
C PRO A 627 6.69 -12.82 -23.08
N ASP A 628 6.96 -13.05 -24.37
CA ASP A 628 6.84 -14.37 -24.94
C ASP A 628 8.25 -14.94 -25.13
N ALA A 629 8.43 -16.15 -24.58
CA ALA A 629 9.53 -17.08 -24.72
C ALA A 629 10.51 -17.18 -23.51
N GLY A 630 10.37 -18.27 -22.79
CA GLY A 630 11.38 -18.86 -21.91
C GLY A 630 10.86 -19.27 -20.57
#